data_84d2f037c55a185e75a5f362d114d9ad
#
_entry.id   84d2f037c55a185e75a5f362d114d9ad
#
_cell.length_a   1.000
_cell.length_b   1.000
_cell.length_c   1.000
_cell.angle_alpha   90.00
_cell.angle_beta   90.00
_cell.angle_gamma   90.00
#
_symmetry.space_group_name_H-M   'P 1'
#
loop_
_entity.id
_entity.type
_entity.pdbx_description
1 polymer ?
#
loop_
_entity_poly.entity_id
_entity_poly.type
_entity_poly.pdbx_seq_one_letter_code
_entity_poly.pdbx_strand_id
1 'polypeptide(L)'
;EDVFKDKVITYAEQNSEDTTKMLTLLMNDFNYIIEELISHLSQIKTYQDLKDDETKWNELSDEEKQREDMKFQENDRMVKTFIQMLNHTLNLLVVLCSCLQKFFLRLRLAERLATSLNYCLDQFTHNSKSINIKNKEHLLF
;
A
#
# COMPACT_ATOMS: atom_id res chain seq x y z
N GLU A 1 6.50 -9.43 -28.27
CA GLU A 1 6.76 -9.31 -26.82
C GLU A 1 8.27 -9.23 -26.53
N ASP A 2 9.09 -10.08 -27.17
CA ASP A 2 10.55 -10.09 -26.97
C ASP A 2 11.24 -8.80 -27.43
N VAL A 3 10.84 -8.23 -28.56
CA VAL A 3 11.47 -6.99 -29.12
C VAL A 3 11.31 -5.78 -28.19
N PHE A 4 10.16 -5.67 -27.49
CA PHE A 4 9.95 -4.59 -26.54
C PHE A 4 10.83 -4.77 -25.30
N LYS A 5 10.89 -5.99 -24.79
CA LYS A 5 11.71 -6.34 -23.63
C LYS A 5 13.19 -6.07 -23.88
N ASP A 6 13.70 -6.47 -25.03
CA ASP A 6 15.10 -6.24 -25.44
C ASP A 6 15.44 -4.75 -25.54
N LYS A 7 14.51 -3.94 -26.08
CA LYS A 7 14.69 -2.48 -26.10
C LYS A 7 14.73 -1.86 -24.71
N VAL A 8 13.85 -2.31 -23.80
CA VAL A 8 13.84 -1.83 -22.41
C VAL A 8 15.15 -2.19 -21.70
N ILE A 9 15.64 -3.41 -21.88
CA ILE A 9 16.92 -3.86 -21.29
C ILE A 9 18.07 -3.05 -21.84
N THR A 10 18.16 -2.88 -23.16
CA THR A 10 19.23 -2.13 -23.82
C THR A 10 19.24 -0.67 -23.34
N TYR A 11 18.06 -0.03 -23.28
CA TYR A 11 17.96 1.34 -22.79
C TYR A 11 18.40 1.45 -21.32
N ALA A 12 17.97 0.52 -20.47
CA ALA A 12 18.32 0.50 -19.06
C ALA A 12 19.83 0.31 -18.82
N GLU A 13 20.49 -0.53 -19.64
CA GLU A 13 21.94 -0.73 -19.57
C GLU A 13 22.71 0.51 -20.03
N GLN A 14 22.25 1.19 -21.06
CA GLN A 14 22.84 2.45 -21.55
C GLN A 14 22.66 3.61 -20.57
N ASN A 15 21.54 3.62 -19.81
CA ASN A 15 21.18 4.66 -18.85
C ASN A 15 21.14 4.10 -17.40
N SER A 16 22.17 3.37 -17.02
CA SER A 16 22.19 2.57 -15.77
C SER A 16 21.98 3.42 -14.51
N GLU A 17 22.51 4.65 -14.45
CA GLU A 17 22.36 5.53 -13.30
C GLU A 17 20.90 5.99 -13.13
N ASP A 18 20.28 6.46 -14.21
CA ASP A 18 18.89 6.93 -14.17
C ASP A 18 17.91 5.77 -13.92
N THR A 19 18.19 4.59 -14.49
CA THR A 19 17.42 3.37 -14.21
C THR A 19 17.50 3.00 -12.73
N THR A 20 18.69 3.10 -12.14
CA THR A 20 18.90 2.85 -10.71
C THR A 20 18.12 3.82 -9.83
N LYS A 21 18.17 5.12 -10.16
CA LYS A 21 17.41 6.16 -9.45
C LYS A 21 15.90 5.91 -9.56
N MET A 22 15.40 5.64 -10.76
CA MET A 22 13.98 5.35 -11.03
C MET A 22 13.50 4.16 -10.19
N LEU A 23 14.22 3.03 -10.22
CA LEU A 23 13.84 1.85 -9.46
C LEU A 23 13.87 2.09 -7.94
N THR A 24 14.86 2.87 -7.46
CA THR A 24 14.95 3.23 -6.04
C THR A 24 13.78 4.11 -5.60
N LEU A 25 13.40 5.10 -6.41
CA LEU A 25 12.24 5.96 -6.15
C LEU A 25 10.95 5.14 -6.14
N LEU A 26 10.76 4.27 -7.12
CA LEU A 26 9.58 3.40 -7.18
C LEU A 26 9.44 2.51 -5.94
N MET A 27 10.56 2.00 -5.41
CA MET A 27 10.56 1.23 -4.16
C MET A 27 10.20 2.08 -2.94
N ASN A 28 10.64 3.34 -2.91
CA ASN A 28 10.26 4.26 -1.84
C ASN A 28 8.77 4.61 -1.90
N ASP A 29 8.25 4.88 -3.11
CA ASP A 29 6.81 5.13 -3.32
C ASP A 29 5.96 3.92 -2.94
N PHE A 30 6.41 2.70 -3.27
CA PHE A 30 5.76 1.47 -2.88
C PHE A 30 5.64 1.34 -1.35
N ASN A 31 6.73 1.60 -0.62
CA ASN A 31 6.71 1.58 0.85
C ASN A 31 5.79 2.65 1.42
N TYR A 32 5.84 3.87 0.89
CA TYR A 32 4.96 4.95 1.30
C TYR A 32 3.47 4.58 1.13
N ILE A 33 3.10 3.99 -0.01
CA ILE A 33 1.72 3.54 -0.28
C ILE A 33 1.27 2.53 0.78
N ILE A 34 2.13 1.56 1.14
CA ILE A 34 1.82 0.56 2.17
C ILE A 34 1.62 1.22 3.53
N GLU A 35 2.52 2.11 3.94
CA GLU A 35 2.48 2.79 5.24
C GLU A 35 1.21 3.64 5.38
N GLU A 36 0.86 4.43 4.35
CA GLU A 36 -0.37 5.23 4.33
C GLU A 36 -1.63 4.36 4.37
N LEU A 37 -1.65 3.27 3.60
CA LEU A 37 -2.76 2.32 3.62
C LEU A 37 -2.99 1.75 5.01
N ILE A 38 -1.93 1.30 5.68
CA ILE A 38 -2.01 0.75 7.05
C ILE A 38 -2.46 1.83 8.03
N SER A 39 -1.97 3.06 7.90
CA SER A 39 -2.36 4.19 8.74
C SER A 39 -3.87 4.47 8.65
N HIS A 40 -4.41 4.57 7.44
CA HIS A 40 -5.84 4.81 7.24
C HIS A 40 -6.71 3.63 7.71
N LEU A 41 -6.28 2.39 7.50
CA LEU A 41 -6.96 1.19 8.02
C LEU A 41 -6.99 1.19 9.55
N SER A 42 -5.92 1.59 10.21
CA SER A 42 -5.86 1.72 11.67
C SER A 42 -6.84 2.77 12.19
N GLN A 43 -6.98 3.90 11.50
CA GLN A 43 -7.95 4.95 11.85
C GLN A 43 -9.40 4.47 11.68
N ILE A 44 -9.69 3.72 10.62
CA ILE A 44 -11.00 3.08 10.43
C ILE A 44 -11.30 2.13 11.57
N LYS A 45 -10.33 1.32 11.97
CA LYS A 45 -10.49 0.40 13.11
C LYS A 45 -10.79 1.16 14.42
N THR A 46 -10.05 2.23 14.70
CA THR A 46 -10.26 3.07 15.88
C THR A 46 -11.69 3.64 15.91
N TYR A 47 -12.19 4.11 14.76
CA TYR A 47 -13.58 4.57 14.65
C TYR A 47 -14.58 3.44 14.91
N GLN A 48 -14.36 2.24 14.36
CA GLN A 48 -15.24 1.10 14.57
C GLN A 48 -15.27 0.67 16.04
N ASP A 49 -14.12 0.62 16.69
CA ASP A 49 -14.01 0.28 18.12
C ASP A 49 -14.71 1.32 19.00
N LEU A 50 -14.61 2.61 18.65
CA LEU A 50 -15.33 3.68 19.34
C LEU A 50 -16.85 3.54 19.16
N LYS A 51 -17.31 3.21 17.95
CA LYS A 51 -18.73 3.06 17.65
C LYS A 51 -19.36 1.81 18.25
N ASP A 52 -18.57 0.74 18.42
CA ASP A 52 -18.98 -0.51 19.07
C ASP A 52 -19.06 -0.37 20.60
N ASP A 53 -18.35 0.60 21.18
CA ASP A 53 -18.47 0.94 22.61
C ASP A 53 -19.64 1.93 22.81
N GLU A 54 -20.85 1.37 23.00
CA GLU A 54 -22.08 2.16 23.15
C GLU A 54 -21.96 3.23 24.25
N THR A 55 -21.23 2.97 25.32
CA THR A 55 -21.04 3.91 26.43
C THR A 55 -20.27 5.14 25.94
N LYS A 56 -19.10 4.92 25.35
CA LYS A 56 -18.27 6.02 24.82
C LYS A 56 -18.94 6.75 23.67
N TRP A 57 -19.61 6.03 22.77
CA TRP A 57 -20.33 6.64 21.68
C TRP A 57 -21.45 7.56 22.14
N ASN A 58 -22.20 7.14 23.17
CA ASN A 58 -23.32 7.94 23.72
C ASN A 58 -22.87 9.14 24.56
N GLU A 59 -21.64 9.12 25.08
CA GLU A 59 -21.03 10.27 25.78
C GLU A 59 -20.64 11.42 24.83
N LEU A 60 -20.49 11.13 23.53
CA LEU A 60 -20.15 12.14 22.53
C LEU A 60 -21.37 13.01 22.20
N SER A 61 -21.11 14.30 22.01
CA SER A 61 -22.10 15.24 21.46
C SER A 61 -22.41 14.92 19.99
N ASP A 62 -23.52 15.40 19.48
CA ASP A 62 -23.90 15.19 18.06
C ASP A 62 -22.86 15.80 17.11
N GLU A 63 -22.24 16.93 17.48
CA GLU A 63 -21.16 17.54 16.70
C GLU A 63 -19.90 16.67 16.65
N GLU A 64 -19.54 16.03 17.77
CA GLU A 64 -18.40 15.12 17.83
C GLU A 64 -18.66 13.85 17.03
N LYS A 65 -19.85 13.26 17.14
CA LYS A 65 -20.26 12.11 16.32
C LYS A 65 -20.17 12.43 14.82
N GLN A 66 -20.69 13.58 14.42
CA GLN A 66 -20.61 14.00 13.02
C GLN A 66 -19.15 14.18 12.54
N ARG A 67 -18.28 14.69 13.40
CA ARG A 67 -16.85 14.84 13.08
C ARG A 67 -16.16 13.48 12.91
N GLU A 68 -16.45 12.52 13.78
CA GLU A 68 -15.91 11.17 13.67
C GLU A 68 -16.44 10.44 12.43
N ASP A 69 -17.72 10.59 12.09
CA ASP A 69 -18.32 10.04 10.87
C ASP A 69 -17.65 10.63 9.60
N MET A 70 -17.35 11.93 9.59
CA MET A 70 -16.63 12.56 8.46
C MET A 70 -15.20 12.05 8.33
N LYS A 71 -14.46 11.88 9.44
CA LYS A 71 -13.12 11.29 9.41
C LYS A 71 -13.15 9.86 8.88
N PHE A 72 -14.13 9.07 9.29
CA PHE A 72 -14.30 7.71 8.79
C PHE A 72 -14.52 7.70 7.27
N GLN A 73 -15.40 8.54 6.75
CA GLN A 73 -15.67 8.63 5.30
C GLN A 73 -14.42 9.03 4.52
N GLU A 74 -13.62 9.96 5.05
CA GLU A 74 -12.37 10.35 4.42
C GLU A 74 -11.35 9.22 4.42
N ASN A 75 -11.16 8.54 5.55
CA ASN A 75 -10.26 7.39 5.64
C ASN A 75 -10.69 6.25 4.71
N ASP A 76 -11.99 5.95 4.62
CA ASP A 76 -12.52 4.93 3.71
C ASP A 76 -12.23 5.27 2.24
N ARG A 77 -12.39 6.54 1.86
CA ARG A 77 -12.03 7.01 0.52
C ARG A 77 -10.53 6.89 0.25
N MET A 78 -9.70 7.27 1.22
CA MET A 78 -8.24 7.19 1.11
C MET A 78 -7.76 5.73 1.00
N VAL A 79 -8.32 4.81 1.79
CA VAL A 79 -8.04 3.38 1.69
C VAL A 79 -8.30 2.86 0.27
N LYS A 80 -9.46 3.17 -0.32
CA LYS A 80 -9.78 2.77 -1.71
C LYS A 80 -8.75 3.31 -2.71
N THR A 81 -8.35 4.57 -2.54
CA THR A 81 -7.33 5.19 -3.40
C THR A 81 -5.98 4.50 -3.27
N PHE A 82 -5.49 4.28 -2.05
CA PHE A 82 -4.21 3.63 -1.81
C PHE A 82 -4.19 2.16 -2.26
N ILE A 83 -5.31 1.44 -2.14
CA ILE A 83 -5.43 0.08 -2.69
C ILE A 83 -5.26 0.09 -4.22
N GLN A 84 -5.90 1.02 -4.93
CA GLN A 84 -5.75 1.15 -6.37
C GLN A 84 -4.30 1.49 -6.76
N MET A 85 -3.68 2.45 -6.05
CA MET A 85 -2.27 2.81 -6.26
C MET A 85 -1.35 1.62 -6.01
N LEU A 86 -1.57 0.86 -4.93
CA LEU A 86 -0.80 -0.34 -4.60
C LEU A 86 -0.90 -1.38 -5.72
N ASN A 87 -2.11 -1.64 -6.23
CA ASN A 87 -2.32 -2.60 -7.31
C ASN A 87 -1.58 -2.18 -8.60
N HIS A 88 -1.66 -0.91 -8.99
CA HIS A 88 -0.93 -0.40 -10.16
C HIS A 88 0.59 -0.48 -9.96
N THR A 89 1.08 -0.13 -8.79
CA THR A 89 2.52 -0.19 -8.47
C THR A 89 3.03 -1.63 -8.47
N LEU A 90 2.27 -2.58 -7.90
CA LEU A 90 2.61 -4.00 -7.94
C LEU A 90 2.67 -4.55 -9.37
N ASN A 91 1.69 -4.22 -10.21
CA ASN A 91 1.68 -4.62 -11.61
C ASN A 91 2.90 -4.07 -12.37
N LEU A 92 3.26 -2.80 -12.13
CA LEU A 92 4.46 -2.19 -12.69
C LEU A 92 5.74 -2.90 -12.20
N LEU A 93 5.84 -3.19 -10.90
CA LEU A 93 6.98 -3.91 -10.32
C LEU A 93 7.13 -5.31 -10.92
N VAL A 94 6.04 -6.06 -11.14
CA VAL A 94 6.07 -7.37 -11.80
C VAL A 94 6.67 -7.27 -13.20
N VAL A 95 6.24 -6.29 -14.00
CA VAL A 95 6.78 -6.07 -15.34
C VAL A 95 8.26 -5.69 -15.29
N LEU A 96 8.63 -4.77 -14.42
CA LEU A 96 10.03 -4.32 -14.28
C LEU A 96 10.93 -5.43 -13.75
N CYS A 97 10.49 -6.24 -12.79
CA CYS A 97 11.24 -7.40 -12.31
C CYS A 97 11.51 -8.41 -13.43
N SER A 98 10.53 -8.64 -14.31
CA SER A 98 10.69 -9.56 -15.44
C SER A 98 11.67 -9.04 -16.53
N CYS A 99 11.73 -7.71 -16.72
CA CYS A 99 12.60 -7.08 -17.73
C CYS A 99 14.00 -6.75 -17.18
N LEU A 100 14.09 -6.28 -15.95
CA LEU A 100 15.30 -5.68 -15.37
C LEU A 100 15.91 -6.52 -14.24
N GLN A 101 15.84 -7.85 -14.31
CA GLN A 101 16.29 -8.79 -13.28
C GLN A 101 17.69 -8.48 -12.75
N LYS A 102 18.65 -8.18 -13.67
CA LYS A 102 20.04 -7.87 -13.32
C LYS A 102 20.15 -6.63 -12.41
N PHE A 103 19.32 -5.61 -12.66
CA PHE A 103 19.28 -4.39 -11.83
C PHE A 103 18.71 -4.69 -10.43
N PHE A 104 17.62 -5.46 -10.35
CA PHE A 104 17.03 -5.85 -9.08
C PHE A 104 18.02 -6.64 -8.20
N LEU A 105 18.76 -7.57 -8.79
CA LEU A 105 19.77 -8.35 -8.06
C LEU A 105 20.98 -7.48 -7.65
N ARG A 106 21.54 -6.70 -8.57
CA ARG A 106 22.73 -5.87 -8.31
C ARG A 106 22.47 -4.80 -7.24
N LEU A 107 21.29 -4.20 -7.22
CA LEU A 107 20.93 -3.14 -6.30
C LEU A 107 20.27 -3.65 -5.01
N ARG A 108 20.20 -4.97 -4.81
CA ARG A 108 19.51 -5.61 -3.69
C ARG A 108 18.03 -5.18 -3.57
N LEU A 109 17.45 -4.72 -4.67
CA LEU A 109 16.05 -4.30 -4.70
C LEU A 109 15.11 -5.49 -4.49
N ALA A 110 15.50 -6.68 -4.91
CA ALA A 110 14.73 -7.90 -4.66
C ALA A 110 14.58 -8.19 -3.15
N GLU A 111 15.66 -8.00 -2.37
CA GLU A 111 15.62 -8.13 -0.90
C GLU A 111 14.72 -7.06 -0.27
N ARG A 112 14.84 -5.80 -0.73
CA ARG A 112 14.01 -4.70 -0.25
C ARG A 112 12.53 -4.95 -0.55
N LEU A 113 12.21 -5.39 -1.78
CA LEU A 113 10.85 -5.73 -2.19
C LEU A 113 10.29 -6.87 -1.33
N ALA A 114 11.05 -7.94 -1.11
CA ALA A 114 10.66 -9.05 -0.25
C ALA A 114 10.41 -8.59 1.19
N THR A 115 11.26 -7.71 1.74
CA THR A 115 11.07 -7.15 3.08
C THR A 115 9.79 -6.33 3.17
N SER A 116 9.52 -5.48 2.17
CA SER A 116 8.29 -4.65 2.14
C SER A 116 7.02 -5.49 1.99
N LEU A 117 7.07 -6.53 1.14
CA LEU A 117 5.94 -7.46 0.98
C LEU A 117 5.69 -8.27 2.25
N ASN A 118 6.76 -8.78 2.90
CA ASN A 118 6.63 -9.50 4.16
C ASN A 118 6.05 -8.60 5.25
N TYR A 119 6.50 -7.35 5.36
CA TYR A 119 5.93 -6.38 6.29
C TYR A 119 4.44 -6.15 6.01
N CYS A 120 4.06 -5.93 4.75
CA CYS A 120 2.68 -5.77 4.35
C CYS A 120 1.82 -7.00 4.74
N LEU A 121 2.28 -8.20 4.41
CA LEU A 121 1.60 -9.45 4.75
C LEU A 121 1.48 -9.63 6.26
N ASP A 122 2.52 -9.32 7.02
CA ASP A 122 2.51 -9.40 8.49
C ASP A 122 1.45 -8.46 9.09
N GLN A 123 1.38 -7.21 8.61
CA GLN A 123 0.36 -6.28 9.04
C GLN A 123 -1.07 -6.77 8.74
N PHE A 124 -1.30 -7.39 7.59
CA PHE A 124 -2.63 -7.87 7.20
C PHE A 124 -3.00 -9.23 7.81
N THR A 125 -2.02 -10.08 8.17
CA THR A 125 -2.28 -11.44 8.68
C THR A 125 -2.19 -11.55 10.19
N HIS A 126 -1.10 -11.03 10.80
CA HIS A 126 -0.85 -11.16 12.25
C HIS A 126 -1.53 -10.05 13.05
N ASN A 127 -1.59 -8.83 12.53
CA ASN A 127 -2.35 -7.73 13.12
C ASN A 127 -3.85 -7.76 12.73
N SER A 128 -4.36 -8.88 12.25
CA SER A 128 -5.76 -9.01 11.85
C SER A 128 -6.75 -8.68 12.98
N LYS A 129 -6.32 -8.77 14.26
CA LYS A 129 -7.09 -8.26 15.42
C LYS A 129 -7.14 -6.72 15.43
N SER A 130 -6.10 -6.05 14.97
CA SER A 130 -6.04 -4.58 14.85
C SER A 130 -6.65 -4.04 13.56
N ILE A 131 -6.69 -4.87 12.51
CA ILE A 131 -7.25 -4.52 11.19
C ILE A 131 -8.50 -5.37 10.87
N ASN A 132 -9.15 -5.94 11.89
CA ASN A 132 -10.38 -6.70 11.68
C ASN A 132 -11.54 -5.76 11.33
N ILE A 133 -11.54 -5.31 10.08
CA ILE A 133 -12.62 -4.50 9.51
C ILE A 133 -13.83 -5.41 9.34
N LYS A 134 -14.91 -5.12 10.04
CA LYS A 134 -16.16 -5.92 10.03
C LYS A 134 -16.76 -6.04 8.63
N ASN A 135 -16.51 -5.08 7.76
CA ASN A 135 -17.08 -5.04 6.42
C ASN A 135 -15.98 -5.24 5.37
N LYS A 136 -15.64 -6.51 5.11
CA LYS A 136 -14.61 -6.89 4.12
C LYS A 136 -15.03 -6.66 2.67
N GLU A 137 -16.29 -6.30 2.42
CA GLU A 137 -16.80 -6.05 1.05
C GLU A 137 -16.09 -4.89 0.36
N HIS A 138 -15.51 -3.96 1.14
CA HIS A 138 -14.72 -2.85 0.61
C HIS A 138 -13.32 -3.24 0.14
N LEU A 139 -12.83 -4.43 0.51
CA LEU A 139 -11.50 -4.95 0.14
C LEU A 139 -11.55 -5.97 -1.00
N LEU A 140 -12.76 -6.34 -1.47
CA LEU A 140 -12.91 -7.23 -2.61
C LEU A 140 -12.92 -6.40 -3.89
N PHE A 141 -11.96 -6.66 -4.74
CA PHE A 141 -11.77 -6.14 -6.10
C PHE A 141 -12.63 -6.91 -7.09
#